data_c63162899b22ffa899bcb3939231e4e7
#
_entry.id   c63162899b22ffa899bcb3939231e4e7
#
_cell.length_a   1.000
_cell.length_b   1.000
_cell.length_c   1.000
_cell.angle_alpha   90.00
_cell.angle_beta   90.00
_cell.angle_gamma   90.00
#
_symmetry.space_group_name_H-M   'P 1'
#
loop_
_entity.id
_entity.type
_entity.pdbx_description
1 polymer ?
#
loop_
_entity_poly.entity_id
_entity_poly.type
_entity_poly.pdbx_seq_one_letter_code
_entity_poly.pdbx_strand_id
1 'polypeptide(L)'
;MTSTPLNPNPSVGYDCWSTLYDLLYERAYGEHYHRMTESHLALLDNFAGKVLDIGAGTGRIAVPLAQRGRTITAVEPSSGMLQQLNAKAIRAGVVSQIHQVCRCLEDVSDTDGVASDHGVAICVFSTIHHLLEVDALARAFARVAKSLHKGGVAIIGVHPPEVFQGFRNGTKRDVSLPEFGGNIVWHQIAKPTNDRPEILDTQCKVTFPDGRVVVDNLTTRPWTLADIRRAALGSGLVEQESLGRVGYEDLMRFCKP
;
A
#
# COMPACT_ATOMS: atom_id res chain seq x y z
N MET A 1 19.54 1.83 24.69
CA MET A 1 18.55 0.97 24.01
C MET A 1 17.20 1.63 24.20
N THR A 2 16.77 2.44 23.25
CA THR A 2 15.46 3.11 23.28
C THR A 2 14.46 2.13 22.68
N SER A 3 13.56 1.65 23.51
CA SER A 3 12.43 0.82 23.07
C SER A 3 11.56 1.65 22.12
N THR A 4 11.49 1.26 20.86
CA THR A 4 10.49 1.77 19.92
C THR A 4 9.11 1.50 20.51
N PRO A 5 8.21 2.49 20.59
CA PRO A 5 6.86 2.24 21.06
C PRO A 5 6.18 1.23 20.15
N LEU A 6 5.62 0.18 20.76
CA LEU A 6 4.82 -0.82 20.06
C LEU A 6 3.65 -0.12 19.36
N ASN A 7 3.45 -0.41 18.08
CA ASN A 7 2.31 0.07 17.33
C ASN A 7 1.02 -0.35 18.04
N PRO A 8 0.12 0.56 18.41
CA PRO A 8 -1.12 0.23 19.13
C PRO A 8 -2.13 -0.56 18.26
N ASN A 9 -1.90 -0.68 16.96
CA ASN A 9 -2.76 -1.44 16.06
C ASN A 9 -2.04 -2.71 15.57
N PRO A 10 -2.34 -3.92 16.14
CA PRO A 10 -1.66 -5.16 15.79
C PRO A 10 -1.92 -5.64 14.34
N SER A 11 -2.86 -5.01 13.62
CA SER A 11 -3.14 -5.33 12.21
C SER A 11 -2.22 -4.60 11.23
N VAL A 12 -1.42 -3.66 11.70
CA VAL A 12 -0.52 -2.88 10.85
C VAL A 12 0.90 -3.39 11.02
N GLY A 13 1.32 -4.29 10.12
CA GLY A 13 2.71 -4.71 9.99
C GLY A 13 3.59 -3.62 9.38
N TYR A 14 4.78 -4.00 8.95
CA TYR A 14 5.80 -3.20 8.27
C TYR A 14 6.71 -2.34 9.15
N ASP A 15 6.36 -2.01 10.40
CA ASP A 15 7.23 -1.19 11.27
C ASP A 15 8.59 -1.86 11.53
N CYS A 16 8.61 -3.18 11.71
CA CYS A 16 9.82 -3.93 12.04
C CYS A 16 10.89 -3.92 10.94
N TRP A 17 10.49 -3.78 9.69
CA TRP A 17 11.39 -3.83 8.53
C TRP A 17 11.22 -2.65 7.56
N SER A 18 10.55 -1.60 7.99
CA SER A 18 10.35 -0.39 7.19
C SER A 18 11.64 0.17 6.59
N THR A 19 12.76 0.09 7.33
CA THR A 19 14.08 0.52 6.86
C THR A 19 14.70 -0.39 5.79
N LEU A 20 14.24 -1.64 5.69
CA LEU A 20 14.70 -2.63 4.72
C LEU A 20 13.77 -2.73 3.51
N TYR A 21 12.55 -2.20 3.63
CA TYR A 21 11.45 -2.44 2.69
C TYR A 21 11.85 -2.15 1.24
N ASP A 22 12.28 -0.93 0.97
CA ASP A 22 12.63 -0.53 -0.39
C ASP A 22 13.77 -1.37 -0.95
N LEU A 23 14.82 -1.53 -0.16
CA LEU A 23 16.01 -2.28 -0.56
C LEU A 23 15.68 -3.74 -0.87
N LEU A 24 14.83 -4.37 -0.03
CA LEU A 24 14.37 -5.74 -0.25
C LEU A 24 13.59 -5.88 -1.55
N TYR A 25 12.61 -5.00 -1.78
CA TYR A 25 11.79 -5.05 -2.98
C TYR A 25 12.60 -4.72 -4.23
N GLU A 26 13.45 -3.71 -4.17
CA GLU A 26 14.31 -3.32 -5.28
C GLU A 26 15.26 -4.44 -5.67
N ARG A 27 15.91 -5.09 -4.70
CA ARG A 27 16.85 -6.20 -4.96
C ARG A 27 16.17 -7.50 -5.34
N ALA A 28 15.01 -7.80 -4.75
CA ALA A 28 14.29 -9.04 -5.01
C ALA A 28 13.56 -9.04 -6.37
N TYR A 29 13.09 -7.89 -6.82
CA TYR A 29 12.26 -7.77 -8.02
C TYR A 29 12.91 -6.90 -9.12
N GLY A 30 13.95 -6.11 -8.80
CA GLY A 30 14.76 -5.36 -9.75
C GLY A 30 13.94 -4.52 -10.72
N GLU A 31 14.24 -4.68 -11.99
CA GLU A 31 13.61 -3.94 -13.09
C GLU A 31 12.07 -4.12 -13.13
N HIS A 32 11.54 -5.27 -12.70
CA HIS A 32 10.10 -5.49 -12.64
C HIS A 32 9.43 -4.52 -11.64
N TYR A 33 10.05 -4.31 -10.47
CA TYR A 33 9.56 -3.36 -9.47
C TYR A 33 9.57 -1.92 -9.99
N HIS A 34 10.64 -1.54 -10.70
CA HIS A 34 10.74 -0.22 -11.32
C HIS A 34 9.69 -0.03 -12.40
N ARG A 35 9.55 -0.97 -13.34
CA ARG A 35 8.53 -0.89 -14.41
C ARG A 35 7.11 -0.79 -13.86
N MET A 36 6.80 -1.55 -12.82
CA MET A 36 5.49 -1.47 -12.15
C MET A 36 5.26 -0.07 -11.55
N THR A 37 6.27 0.50 -10.90
CA THR A 37 6.20 1.86 -10.34
C THR A 37 5.96 2.89 -11.45
N GLU A 38 6.75 2.84 -12.53
CA GLU A 38 6.60 3.76 -13.65
C GLU A 38 5.23 3.63 -14.34
N SER A 39 4.69 2.41 -14.43
CA SER A 39 3.34 2.19 -14.97
C SER A 39 2.26 2.88 -14.12
N HIS A 40 2.36 2.82 -12.79
CA HIS A 40 1.44 3.53 -11.90
C HIS A 40 1.60 5.05 -12.04
N LEU A 41 2.83 5.55 -12.11
CA LEU A 41 3.09 6.99 -12.27
C LEU A 41 2.57 7.51 -13.62
N ALA A 42 2.83 6.80 -14.71
CA ALA A 42 2.34 7.15 -16.05
C ALA A 42 0.81 7.14 -16.12
N LEU A 43 0.17 6.18 -15.42
CA LEU A 43 -1.28 6.17 -15.30
C LEU A 43 -1.80 7.42 -14.58
N LEU A 44 -1.16 7.84 -13.50
CA LEU A 44 -1.55 9.00 -12.69
C LEU A 44 -1.30 10.33 -13.39
N ASP A 45 -0.38 10.40 -14.34
CA ASP A 45 -0.13 11.59 -15.17
C ASP A 45 -1.35 11.95 -16.06
N ASN A 46 -2.27 11.00 -16.31
CA ASN A 46 -3.50 11.26 -17.05
C ASN A 46 -4.59 11.97 -16.23
N PHE A 47 -4.39 12.17 -14.93
CA PHE A 47 -5.37 12.79 -14.04
C PHE A 47 -4.82 14.08 -13.45
N ALA A 48 -5.58 15.15 -13.55
CA ALA A 48 -5.22 16.45 -12.97
C ALA A 48 -5.54 16.52 -11.45
N GLY A 49 -5.05 17.57 -10.78
CA GLY A 49 -5.40 17.90 -9.40
C GLY A 49 -4.54 17.16 -8.35
N LYS A 50 -5.00 17.24 -7.11
CA LYS A 50 -4.35 16.58 -5.95
C LYS A 50 -4.50 15.06 -6.02
N VAL A 51 -3.52 14.35 -5.46
CA VAL A 51 -3.52 12.89 -5.38
C VAL A 51 -3.73 12.45 -3.94
N LEU A 52 -4.64 11.50 -3.73
CA LEU A 52 -4.76 10.75 -2.49
C LEU A 52 -4.04 9.41 -2.67
N ASP A 53 -2.90 9.23 -2.03
CA ASP A 53 -2.11 7.99 -2.04
C ASP A 53 -2.45 7.17 -0.80
N ILE A 54 -3.15 6.05 -0.99
CA ILE A 54 -3.70 5.20 0.05
C ILE A 54 -2.79 4.00 0.26
N GLY A 55 -2.28 3.84 1.49
CA GLY A 55 -1.19 2.91 1.78
C GLY A 55 0.11 3.39 1.13
N ALA A 56 0.44 4.67 1.35
CA ALA A 56 1.56 5.33 0.69
C ALA A 56 2.92 4.67 0.99
N GLY A 57 3.00 3.87 2.06
CA GLY A 57 4.19 3.15 2.46
C GLY A 57 5.39 4.09 2.62
N THR A 58 6.50 3.70 2.03
CA THR A 58 7.74 4.50 2.01
C THR A 58 7.73 5.63 0.95
N GLY A 59 6.58 5.91 0.32
CA GLY A 59 6.43 7.00 -0.66
C GLY A 59 6.84 6.65 -2.09
N ARG A 60 6.72 5.39 -2.48
CA ARG A 60 7.04 4.91 -3.84
C ARG A 60 6.28 5.67 -4.94
N ILE A 61 5.03 6.04 -4.68
CA ILE A 61 4.18 6.83 -5.59
C ILE A 61 4.23 8.33 -5.20
N ALA A 62 4.07 8.63 -3.90
CA ALA A 62 3.96 10.00 -3.40
C ALA A 62 5.17 10.87 -3.74
N VAL A 63 6.40 10.38 -3.51
CA VAL A 63 7.62 11.21 -3.70
C VAL A 63 7.87 11.53 -5.16
N PRO A 64 7.86 10.58 -6.12
CA PRO A 64 8.03 10.93 -7.54
C PRO A 64 6.93 11.85 -8.09
N LEU A 65 5.66 11.70 -7.66
CA LEU A 65 4.60 12.62 -8.09
C LEU A 65 4.80 14.03 -7.52
N ALA A 66 5.26 14.14 -6.27
CA ALA A 66 5.60 15.44 -5.68
C ALA A 66 6.76 16.12 -6.43
N GLN A 67 7.78 15.36 -6.88
CA GLN A 67 8.86 15.87 -7.74
C GLN A 67 8.36 16.35 -9.10
N ARG A 68 7.22 15.80 -9.59
CA ARG A 68 6.51 16.29 -10.79
C ARG A 68 5.58 17.49 -10.50
N GLY A 69 5.67 18.09 -9.30
CA GLY A 69 4.90 19.26 -8.89
C GLY A 69 3.47 18.97 -8.42
N ARG A 70 3.12 17.70 -8.15
CA ARG A 70 1.78 17.32 -7.64
C ARG A 70 1.69 17.55 -6.13
N THR A 71 0.51 17.90 -5.65
CA THR A 71 0.19 17.91 -4.22
C THR A 71 -0.39 16.55 -3.83
N ILE A 72 0.17 15.93 -2.80
CA ILE A 72 -0.16 14.57 -2.37
C ILE A 72 -0.71 14.60 -0.94
N THR A 73 -1.79 13.86 -0.70
CA THR A 73 -2.17 13.41 0.64
C THR A 73 -1.81 11.93 0.75
N ALA A 74 -0.85 11.61 1.59
CA ALA A 74 -0.33 10.26 1.81
C ALA A 74 -0.95 9.68 3.09
N VAL A 75 -1.82 8.69 2.97
CA VAL A 75 -2.45 7.97 4.08
C VAL A 75 -1.73 6.64 4.28
N GLU A 76 -1.13 6.44 5.45
CA GLU A 76 -0.35 5.24 5.76
C GLU A 76 -0.38 4.98 7.27
N PRO A 77 -0.86 3.82 7.73
CA PRO A 77 -0.97 3.54 9.16
C PRO A 77 0.37 3.22 9.86
N SER A 78 1.39 2.74 9.13
CA SER A 78 2.70 2.44 9.70
C SER A 78 3.52 3.70 9.90
N SER A 79 3.84 4.01 11.15
CA SER A 79 4.71 5.15 11.48
C SER A 79 6.13 4.97 10.96
N GLY A 80 6.63 3.73 10.94
CA GLY A 80 7.94 3.39 10.39
C GLY A 80 8.02 3.64 8.88
N MET A 81 6.96 3.28 8.13
CA MET A 81 6.86 3.57 6.71
C MET A 81 6.81 5.08 6.43
N LEU A 82 5.99 5.83 7.19
CA LEU A 82 5.93 7.30 7.05
C LEU A 82 7.26 7.98 7.38
N GLN A 83 8.05 7.46 8.32
CA GLN A 83 9.40 7.97 8.57
C GLN A 83 10.30 7.82 7.35
N GLN A 84 10.23 6.68 6.64
CA GLN A 84 10.98 6.46 5.40
C GLN A 84 10.48 7.39 4.28
N LEU A 85 9.15 7.55 4.13
CA LEU A 85 8.56 8.50 3.19
C LEU A 85 9.07 9.91 3.46
N ASN A 86 9.00 10.38 4.71
CA ASN A 86 9.47 11.72 5.10
C ASN A 86 10.95 11.91 4.80
N ALA A 87 11.80 10.93 5.13
CA ALA A 87 13.23 10.98 4.84
C ALA A 87 13.50 11.09 3.32
N LYS A 88 12.75 10.37 2.48
CA LYS A 88 12.83 10.50 1.02
C LYS A 88 12.34 11.86 0.53
N ALA A 89 11.22 12.36 1.06
CA ALA A 89 10.67 13.67 0.70
C ALA A 89 11.64 14.82 1.04
N ILE A 90 12.32 14.74 2.18
CA ILE A 90 13.38 15.70 2.58
C ILE A 90 14.52 15.66 1.55
N ARG A 91 15.06 14.46 1.26
CA ARG A 91 16.16 14.32 0.27
C ARG A 91 15.79 14.81 -1.11
N ALA A 92 14.52 14.65 -1.50
CA ALA A 92 13.99 15.09 -2.78
C ALA A 92 13.57 16.57 -2.79
N GLY A 93 13.55 17.27 -1.64
CA GLY A 93 13.13 18.68 -1.53
C GLY A 93 11.62 18.90 -1.71
N VAL A 94 10.78 17.89 -1.45
CA VAL A 94 9.33 17.91 -1.76
C VAL A 94 8.43 17.75 -0.54
N VAL A 95 8.93 17.95 0.67
CA VAL A 95 8.16 17.79 1.92
C VAL A 95 6.89 18.65 1.93
N SER A 96 6.96 19.89 1.40
CA SER A 96 5.82 20.80 1.38
C SER A 96 4.69 20.38 0.45
N GLN A 97 4.95 19.47 -0.49
CA GLN A 97 3.95 18.94 -1.40
C GLN A 97 3.23 17.69 -0.85
N ILE A 98 3.70 17.09 0.27
CA ILE A 98 3.17 15.84 0.79
C ILE A 98 2.59 16.05 2.19
N HIS A 99 1.26 16.01 2.30
CA HIS A 99 0.56 15.92 3.56
C HIS A 99 0.47 14.47 4.01
N GLN A 100 1.07 14.13 5.17
CA GLN A 100 1.13 12.76 5.70
C GLN A 100 0.06 12.56 6.78
N VAL A 101 -0.70 11.48 6.68
CA VAL A 101 -1.75 11.09 7.62
C VAL A 101 -1.47 9.68 8.15
N CYS A 102 -1.08 9.58 9.43
CA CYS A 102 -0.79 8.30 10.09
C CYS A 102 -2.08 7.65 10.59
N ARG A 103 -2.84 7.02 9.69
CA ARG A 103 -4.13 6.37 9.95
C ARG A 103 -4.38 5.22 9.00
N CYS A 104 -5.21 4.25 9.42
CA CYS A 104 -5.92 3.40 8.48
C CYS A 104 -6.96 4.24 7.73
N LEU A 105 -7.18 3.96 6.44
CA LEU A 105 -8.08 4.78 5.61
C LEU A 105 -9.51 4.82 6.16
N GLU A 106 -10.03 3.68 6.63
CA GLU A 106 -11.36 3.54 7.19
C GLU A 106 -11.60 4.33 8.48
N ASP A 107 -10.49 4.74 9.14
CA ASP A 107 -10.50 5.52 10.39
C ASP A 107 -10.15 7.00 10.17
N VAL A 108 -9.89 7.41 8.93
CA VAL A 108 -9.61 8.81 8.59
C VAL A 108 -10.87 9.65 8.82
N SER A 109 -10.73 10.65 9.67
CA SER A 109 -11.78 11.61 10.02
C SER A 109 -11.62 12.94 9.28
N ASP A 110 -12.60 13.83 9.46
CA ASP A 110 -12.54 15.18 8.86
C ASP A 110 -11.47 16.06 9.53
N THR A 111 -11.04 15.69 10.74
CA THR A 111 -10.00 16.42 11.49
C THR A 111 -8.58 16.04 11.07
N ASP A 112 -8.40 14.97 10.30
CA ASP A 112 -7.08 14.53 9.81
C ASP A 112 -6.57 15.34 8.60
N GLY A 113 -7.31 16.36 8.18
CA GLY A 113 -6.89 17.28 7.11
C GLY A 113 -6.94 16.68 5.70
N VAL A 114 -7.62 15.55 5.52
CA VAL A 114 -7.84 14.97 4.18
C VAL A 114 -8.94 15.76 3.49
N ALA A 115 -8.53 16.59 2.53
CA ALA A 115 -9.44 17.44 1.77
C ALA A 115 -10.42 16.64 0.89
N SER A 116 -11.47 17.30 0.39
CA SER A 116 -12.49 16.73 -0.50
C SER A 116 -12.34 17.18 -1.95
N ASP A 117 -11.12 17.48 -2.39
CA ASP A 117 -10.82 18.10 -3.69
C ASP A 117 -9.75 17.33 -4.48
N HIS A 118 -9.54 16.04 -4.16
CA HIS A 118 -8.60 15.21 -4.91
C HIS A 118 -9.15 14.88 -6.30
N GLY A 119 -8.28 14.99 -7.31
CA GLY A 119 -8.60 14.60 -8.68
C GLY A 119 -8.49 13.09 -8.86
N VAL A 120 -7.58 12.45 -8.14
CA VAL A 120 -7.39 11.01 -8.18
C VAL A 120 -7.02 10.46 -6.82
N ALA A 121 -7.58 9.30 -6.47
CA ALA A 121 -7.16 8.44 -5.37
C ALA A 121 -6.55 7.16 -5.93
N ILE A 122 -5.44 6.72 -5.37
CA ILE A 122 -4.80 5.45 -5.75
C ILE A 122 -4.58 4.58 -4.52
N CYS A 123 -4.93 3.29 -4.64
CA CYS A 123 -4.73 2.26 -3.64
C CYS A 123 -4.20 1.02 -4.35
N VAL A 124 -2.90 0.79 -4.30
CA VAL A 124 -2.21 -0.27 -5.05
C VAL A 124 -1.20 -1.00 -4.19
N PHE A 125 -0.59 -2.02 -4.74
CA PHE A 125 0.45 -2.82 -4.10
C PHE A 125 -0.04 -3.53 -2.85
N SER A 126 -1.16 -4.24 -2.99
CA SER A 126 -1.79 -5.07 -1.92
C SER A 126 -2.49 -4.30 -0.79
N THR A 127 -2.45 -2.98 -0.80
CA THR A 127 -2.97 -2.15 0.30
C THR A 127 -4.41 -2.48 0.65
N ILE A 128 -5.30 -2.61 -0.34
CA ILE A 128 -6.73 -2.87 -0.10
C ILE A 128 -6.98 -4.17 0.68
N HIS A 129 -6.07 -5.12 0.60
CA HIS A 129 -6.18 -6.43 1.26
C HIS A 129 -5.89 -6.39 2.77
N HIS A 130 -5.37 -5.26 3.28
CA HIS A 130 -5.21 -5.04 4.73
C HIS A 130 -6.49 -4.59 5.43
N LEU A 131 -7.54 -4.22 4.69
CA LEU A 131 -8.88 -4.05 5.23
C LEU A 131 -9.51 -5.43 5.47
N LEU A 132 -9.68 -5.82 6.72
CA LEU A 132 -10.07 -7.19 7.06
C LEU A 132 -11.59 -7.38 7.12
N GLU A 133 -12.33 -6.31 7.45
CA GLU A 133 -13.76 -6.35 7.68
C GLU A 133 -14.53 -5.76 6.49
N VAL A 134 -15.72 -6.32 6.23
CA VAL A 134 -16.63 -5.81 5.20
C VAL A 134 -17.01 -4.35 5.47
N ASP A 135 -17.29 -4.04 6.74
CA ASP A 135 -17.64 -2.68 7.15
C ASP A 135 -16.45 -1.71 7.06
N ALA A 136 -15.22 -2.18 7.34
CA ALA A 136 -14.01 -1.38 7.14
C ALA A 136 -13.80 -1.06 5.66
N LEU A 137 -13.98 -2.04 4.78
CA LEU A 137 -13.93 -1.85 3.34
C LEU A 137 -14.98 -0.82 2.88
N ALA A 138 -16.22 -0.91 3.38
CA ALA A 138 -17.28 0.04 3.05
C ALA A 138 -16.96 1.46 3.54
N ARG A 139 -16.46 1.62 4.78
CA ARG A 139 -16.02 2.92 5.31
C ARG A 139 -14.85 3.50 4.50
N ALA A 140 -13.89 2.67 4.12
CA ALA A 140 -12.77 3.10 3.30
C ALA A 140 -13.23 3.67 1.96
N PHE A 141 -14.14 2.97 1.25
CA PHE A 141 -14.71 3.47 0.00
C PHE A 141 -15.56 4.74 0.17
N ALA A 142 -16.34 4.84 1.25
CA ALA A 142 -17.06 6.06 1.59
C ALA A 142 -16.08 7.24 1.80
N ARG A 143 -14.92 6.98 2.45
CA ARG A 143 -13.88 7.99 2.62
C ARG A 143 -13.23 8.39 1.31
N VAL A 144 -12.94 7.42 0.42
CA VAL A 144 -12.44 7.70 -0.93
C VAL A 144 -13.44 8.59 -1.69
N ALA A 145 -14.71 8.21 -1.73
CA ALA A 145 -15.75 8.97 -2.41
C ALA A 145 -15.87 10.40 -1.85
N LYS A 146 -15.77 10.57 -0.52
CA LYS A 146 -15.79 11.90 0.13
C LYS A 146 -14.57 12.74 -0.24
N SER A 147 -13.40 12.13 -0.38
CA SER A 147 -12.14 12.82 -0.65
C SER A 147 -11.97 13.27 -2.10
N LEU A 148 -12.69 12.67 -3.04
CA LEU A 148 -12.66 13.04 -4.45
C LEU A 148 -13.55 14.26 -4.71
N HIS A 149 -13.14 15.13 -5.62
CA HIS A 149 -14.05 16.13 -6.22
C HIS A 149 -15.00 15.45 -7.22
N LYS A 150 -16.02 16.16 -7.67
CA LYS A 150 -16.92 15.69 -8.73
C LYS A 150 -16.11 15.44 -10.02
N GLY A 151 -16.29 14.25 -10.62
CA GLY A 151 -15.48 13.78 -11.76
C GLY A 151 -14.11 13.19 -11.35
N GLY A 152 -13.74 13.23 -10.07
CA GLY A 152 -12.52 12.61 -9.56
C GLY A 152 -12.56 11.08 -9.65
N VAL A 153 -11.39 10.46 -9.73
CA VAL A 153 -11.23 9.04 -10.04
C VAL A 153 -10.56 8.29 -8.89
N ALA A 154 -11.03 7.08 -8.59
CA ALA A 154 -10.36 6.12 -7.72
C ALA A 154 -9.78 4.97 -8.56
N ILE A 155 -8.51 4.63 -8.32
CA ILE A 155 -7.80 3.50 -8.94
C ILE A 155 -7.43 2.54 -7.83
N ILE A 156 -7.96 1.31 -7.93
CA ILE A 156 -7.81 0.29 -6.90
C ILE A 156 -7.14 -0.95 -7.51
N GLY A 157 -5.97 -1.30 -6.99
CA GLY A 157 -5.27 -2.53 -7.35
C GLY A 157 -5.75 -3.70 -6.48
N VAL A 158 -6.09 -4.80 -7.14
CA VAL A 158 -6.58 -6.02 -6.49
C VAL A 158 -5.73 -7.19 -6.93
N HIS A 159 -5.14 -7.89 -5.98
CA HIS A 159 -4.40 -9.11 -6.27
C HIS A 159 -5.36 -10.24 -6.67
N PRO A 160 -5.11 -10.91 -7.78
CA PRO A 160 -5.89 -12.07 -8.17
C PRO A 160 -5.59 -13.27 -7.26
N PRO A 161 -6.48 -14.28 -7.20
CA PRO A 161 -6.37 -15.41 -6.27
C PRO A 161 -5.05 -16.18 -6.33
N GLU A 162 -4.43 -16.27 -7.50
CA GLU A 162 -3.16 -16.96 -7.71
C GLU A 162 -1.98 -16.35 -6.93
N VAL A 163 -2.02 -15.04 -6.67
CA VAL A 163 -1.00 -14.37 -5.84
C VAL A 163 -1.09 -14.87 -4.40
N PHE A 164 -2.29 -14.95 -3.85
CA PHE A 164 -2.51 -15.50 -2.50
C PHE A 164 -2.18 -16.99 -2.41
N GLN A 165 -2.44 -17.75 -3.48
CA GLN A 165 -2.04 -19.15 -3.54
C GLN A 165 -0.51 -19.28 -3.49
N GLY A 166 0.21 -18.37 -4.15
CA GLY A 166 1.67 -18.28 -4.06
C GLY A 166 2.15 -18.06 -2.61
N PHE A 167 1.53 -17.15 -1.88
CA PHE A 167 1.86 -16.93 -0.47
C PHE A 167 1.51 -18.12 0.43
N ARG A 168 0.41 -18.84 0.17
CA ARG A 168 0.05 -20.06 0.91
C ARG A 168 1.06 -21.18 0.69
N ASN A 169 1.59 -21.31 -0.49
CA ASN A 169 2.62 -22.30 -0.82
C ASN A 169 4.00 -21.94 -0.19
N GLY A 170 4.12 -20.71 0.29
CA GLY A 170 5.37 -20.15 0.78
C GLY A 170 6.29 -19.68 -0.35
N THR A 171 6.88 -18.52 -0.16
CA THR A 171 7.90 -17.99 -1.06
C THR A 171 9.20 -17.83 -0.30
N LYS A 172 10.30 -18.29 -0.89
CA LYS A 172 11.65 -18.10 -0.35
C LYS A 172 12.52 -17.50 -1.43
N ARG A 173 13.21 -16.40 -1.08
CA ARG A 173 14.12 -15.69 -1.97
C ARG A 173 15.46 -15.46 -1.29
N ASP A 174 16.53 -15.74 -2.00
CA ASP A 174 17.86 -15.28 -1.64
C ASP A 174 18.07 -13.91 -2.31
N VAL A 175 18.29 -12.89 -1.48
CA VAL A 175 18.44 -11.50 -1.94
C VAL A 175 19.84 -11.02 -1.58
N SER A 176 20.60 -10.59 -2.58
CA SER A 176 21.95 -10.08 -2.37
C SER A 176 21.92 -8.70 -1.77
N LEU A 177 22.41 -8.58 -0.54
CA LEU A 177 22.55 -7.34 0.22
C LEU A 177 23.99 -7.23 0.79
N PRO A 178 24.99 -6.87 -0.04
CA PRO A 178 26.39 -6.76 0.39
C PRO A 178 26.59 -5.84 1.58
N GLU A 179 25.76 -4.78 1.70
CA GLU A 179 25.74 -3.83 2.81
C GLU A 179 25.40 -4.47 4.17
N PHE A 180 24.83 -5.68 4.16
CA PHE A 180 24.56 -6.50 5.35
C PHE A 180 25.42 -7.76 5.43
N GLY A 181 26.53 -7.78 4.70
CA GLY A 181 27.53 -8.85 4.75
C GLY A 181 27.27 -10.03 3.81
N GLY A 182 26.32 -9.93 2.88
CA GLY A 182 26.06 -10.97 1.88
C GLY A 182 24.60 -11.18 1.52
N ASN A 183 24.25 -12.43 1.23
CA ASN A 183 22.87 -12.77 0.88
C ASN A 183 22.01 -12.92 2.14
N ILE A 184 20.84 -12.30 2.11
CA ILE A 184 19.78 -12.56 3.08
C ILE A 184 18.79 -13.58 2.53
N VAL A 185 18.08 -14.25 3.42
CA VAL A 185 16.95 -15.11 3.06
C VAL A 185 15.65 -14.41 3.43
N TRP A 186 14.83 -14.07 2.44
CA TRP A 186 13.50 -13.55 2.64
C TRP A 186 12.46 -14.66 2.41
N HIS A 187 11.75 -15.00 3.46
CA HIS A 187 10.72 -16.04 3.44
C HIS A 187 9.36 -15.44 3.82
N GLN A 188 8.34 -15.74 3.03
CA GLN A 188 6.96 -15.36 3.29
C GLN A 188 6.08 -16.61 3.20
N ILE A 189 5.22 -16.80 4.18
CA ILE A 189 4.22 -17.87 4.18
C ILE A 189 2.92 -17.37 4.77
N ALA A 190 1.82 -17.56 4.06
CA ALA A 190 0.49 -17.19 4.50
C ALA A 190 -0.30 -18.42 4.94
N LYS A 191 -1.01 -18.32 6.05
CA LYS A 191 -1.92 -19.36 6.55
C LYS A 191 -3.27 -18.73 6.85
N PRO A 192 -4.38 -19.44 6.55
CA PRO A 192 -5.70 -19.03 7.05
C PRO A 192 -5.67 -18.95 8.57
N THR A 193 -6.36 -17.95 9.13
CA THR A 193 -6.57 -17.93 10.59
C THR A 193 -7.56 -19.03 11.00
N ASN A 194 -7.44 -19.53 12.23
CA ASN A 194 -8.25 -20.66 12.69
C ASN A 194 -9.75 -20.34 12.70
N ASP A 195 -10.10 -19.12 13.12
CA ASP A 195 -11.51 -18.72 13.31
C ASP A 195 -12.12 -18.07 12.06
N ARG A 196 -11.27 -17.59 11.16
CA ARG A 196 -11.68 -16.82 9.96
C ARG A 196 -10.85 -17.24 8.75
N PRO A 197 -11.20 -18.33 8.06
CA PRO A 197 -10.40 -18.91 6.97
C PRO A 197 -10.29 -17.99 5.73
N GLU A 198 -11.14 -16.96 5.63
CA GLU A 198 -11.06 -15.90 4.62
C GLU A 198 -9.95 -14.89 4.92
N ILE A 199 -9.37 -14.90 6.13
CA ILE A 199 -8.25 -14.04 6.53
C ILE A 199 -6.96 -14.85 6.53
N LEU A 200 -5.89 -14.26 6.04
CA LEU A 200 -4.56 -14.85 5.98
C LEU A 200 -3.60 -14.11 6.90
N ASP A 201 -2.97 -14.85 7.80
CA ASP A 201 -1.80 -14.38 8.52
C ASP A 201 -0.55 -14.76 7.72
N THR A 202 0.16 -13.75 7.25
CA THR A 202 1.39 -13.90 6.48
C THR A 202 2.58 -13.56 7.37
N GLN A 203 3.41 -14.55 7.65
CA GLN A 203 4.69 -14.33 8.31
C GLN A 203 5.73 -13.96 7.26
N CYS A 204 6.34 -12.79 7.43
CA CYS A 204 7.48 -12.30 6.68
C CYS A 204 8.74 -12.43 7.54
N LYS A 205 9.67 -13.28 7.15
CA LYS A 205 10.92 -13.53 7.88
C LYS A 205 12.11 -13.19 7.02
N VAL A 206 12.98 -12.31 7.51
CA VAL A 206 14.26 -11.96 6.90
C VAL A 206 15.38 -12.49 7.79
N THR A 207 16.23 -13.34 7.24
CA THR A 207 17.40 -13.90 7.94
C THR A 207 18.66 -13.35 7.31
N PHE A 208 19.51 -12.73 8.13
CA PHE A 208 20.78 -12.14 7.73
C PHE A 208 21.93 -13.14 7.81
N PRO A 209 23.07 -12.89 7.12
CA PRO A 209 24.25 -13.76 7.16
C PRO A 209 24.85 -13.92 8.56
N ASP A 210 24.72 -12.92 9.42
CA ASP A 210 25.19 -12.94 10.82
C ASP A 210 24.25 -13.69 11.79
N GLY A 211 23.17 -14.30 11.25
CA GLY A 211 22.19 -15.02 12.03
C GLY A 211 21.08 -14.17 12.65
N ARG A 212 21.12 -12.85 12.50
CA ARG A 212 19.99 -11.99 12.91
C ARG A 212 18.74 -12.34 12.11
N VAL A 213 17.60 -12.23 12.77
CA VAL A 213 16.30 -12.49 12.17
C VAL A 213 15.35 -11.32 12.45
N VAL A 214 14.71 -10.83 11.41
CA VAL A 214 13.58 -9.90 11.52
C VAL A 214 12.32 -10.64 11.10
N VAL A 215 11.29 -10.58 11.92
CA VAL A 215 9.98 -11.19 11.63
C VAL A 215 8.92 -10.11 11.72
N ASP A 216 8.04 -10.09 10.75
CA ASP A 216 6.82 -9.32 10.77
C ASP A 216 5.64 -10.21 10.40
N ASN A 217 4.47 -9.91 10.92
CA ASN A 217 3.25 -10.64 10.63
C ASN A 217 2.25 -9.66 10.02
N LEU A 218 1.82 -9.98 8.81
CA LEU A 218 0.87 -9.20 8.04
C LEU A 218 -0.44 -9.97 7.97
N THR A 219 -1.53 -9.33 8.33
CA THR A 219 -2.86 -9.92 8.17
C THR A 219 -3.52 -9.33 6.94
N THR A 220 -4.04 -10.20 6.06
CA THR A 220 -4.69 -9.78 4.82
C THR A 220 -5.97 -10.57 4.58
N ARG A 221 -6.92 -9.93 3.88
CA ARG A 221 -8.11 -10.57 3.35
C ARG A 221 -8.07 -10.56 1.82
N PRO A 222 -8.07 -11.72 1.16
CA PRO A 222 -8.18 -11.82 -0.30
C PRO A 222 -9.55 -11.34 -0.79
N TRP A 223 -9.71 -10.04 -0.97
CA TRP A 223 -10.91 -9.48 -1.58
C TRP A 223 -10.99 -9.84 -3.06
N THR A 224 -12.19 -10.15 -3.52
CA THR A 224 -12.45 -10.36 -4.95
C THR A 224 -12.79 -9.04 -5.65
N LEU A 225 -12.66 -9.00 -6.98
CA LEU A 225 -13.11 -7.85 -7.79
C LEU A 225 -14.59 -7.53 -7.54
N ALA A 226 -15.42 -8.56 -7.27
CA ALA A 226 -16.85 -8.38 -6.96
C ALA A 226 -17.06 -7.70 -5.61
N ASP A 227 -16.25 -7.99 -4.60
CA ASP A 227 -16.33 -7.34 -3.28
C ASP A 227 -15.94 -5.86 -3.38
N ILE A 228 -14.85 -5.58 -4.08
CA ILE A 228 -14.37 -4.21 -4.33
C ILE A 228 -15.42 -3.42 -5.10
N ARG A 229 -15.99 -3.99 -6.17
CA ARG A 229 -17.08 -3.37 -6.93
C ARG A 229 -18.29 -3.04 -6.07
N ARG A 230 -18.71 -3.99 -5.23
CA ARG A 230 -19.84 -3.79 -4.30
C ARG A 230 -19.60 -2.64 -3.33
N ALA A 231 -18.43 -2.56 -2.74
CA ALA A 231 -18.08 -1.50 -1.79
C ALA A 231 -18.00 -0.13 -2.47
N ALA A 232 -17.39 -0.06 -3.65
CA ALA A 232 -17.29 1.17 -4.44
C ALA A 232 -18.66 1.71 -4.85
N LEU A 233 -19.51 0.87 -5.44
CA LEU A 233 -20.87 1.25 -5.84
C LEU A 233 -21.73 1.64 -4.64
N GLY A 234 -21.60 0.94 -3.51
CA GLY A 234 -22.27 1.27 -2.24
C GLY A 234 -21.88 2.64 -1.68
N SER A 235 -20.72 3.17 -2.04
CA SER A 235 -20.27 4.52 -1.66
C SER A 235 -20.68 5.63 -2.64
N GLY A 236 -21.40 5.30 -3.70
CA GLY A 236 -21.82 6.23 -4.75
C GLY A 236 -20.81 6.46 -5.87
N LEU A 237 -19.70 5.71 -5.87
CA LEU A 237 -18.78 5.71 -7.01
C LEU A 237 -19.37 4.89 -8.17
N VAL A 238 -19.01 5.24 -9.40
CA VAL A 238 -19.45 4.55 -10.61
C VAL A 238 -18.26 3.87 -11.27
N GLU A 239 -18.40 2.56 -11.55
CA GLU A 239 -17.35 1.80 -12.22
C GLU A 239 -17.11 2.32 -13.64
N GLN A 240 -15.88 2.42 -14.02
CA GLN A 240 -15.42 2.75 -15.36
C GLN A 240 -14.74 1.54 -15.99
N GLU A 241 -14.30 1.67 -17.23
CA GLU A 241 -13.53 0.64 -17.90
C GLU A 241 -12.28 0.24 -17.07
N SER A 242 -12.01 -1.06 -16.99
CA SER A 242 -10.84 -1.61 -16.32
C SER A 242 -9.56 -1.10 -16.99
N LEU A 243 -8.57 -0.79 -16.16
CA LEU A 243 -7.25 -0.33 -16.63
C LEU A 243 -6.30 -1.49 -16.95
N GLY A 244 -6.78 -2.73 -16.86
CA GLY A 244 -5.97 -3.92 -17.08
C GLY A 244 -5.09 -4.27 -15.87
N ARG A 245 -4.01 -5.01 -16.14
CA ARG A 245 -3.09 -5.51 -15.11
C ARG A 245 -1.77 -4.72 -15.10
N VAL A 246 -1.35 -4.28 -13.91
CA VAL A 246 -0.02 -3.72 -13.67
C VAL A 246 0.68 -4.56 -12.62
N GLY A 247 1.81 -5.16 -13.00
CA GLY A 247 2.52 -6.09 -12.12
C GLY A 247 1.66 -7.30 -11.75
N TYR A 248 1.33 -7.42 -10.48
CA TYR A 248 0.54 -8.53 -9.92
C TYR A 248 -0.90 -8.13 -9.59
N GLU A 249 -1.35 -6.95 -9.99
CA GLU A 249 -2.67 -6.40 -9.61
C GLU A 249 -3.53 -6.13 -10.84
N ASP A 250 -4.80 -6.50 -10.74
CA ASP A 250 -5.83 -6.03 -11.66
C ASP A 250 -6.31 -4.66 -11.20
N LEU A 251 -6.23 -3.65 -12.06
CA LEU A 251 -6.58 -2.27 -11.72
C LEU A 251 -8.03 -1.96 -12.08
N MET A 252 -8.83 -1.69 -11.06
CA MET A 252 -10.20 -1.19 -11.20
C MET A 252 -10.21 0.34 -11.16
N ARG A 253 -11.08 0.94 -11.98
CA ARG A 253 -11.29 2.38 -12.04
C ARG A 253 -12.72 2.72 -11.69
N PHE A 254 -12.89 3.69 -10.80
CA PHE A 254 -14.19 4.24 -10.40
C PHE A 254 -14.17 5.76 -10.51
N CYS A 255 -15.33 6.37 -10.78
CA CYS A 255 -15.48 7.82 -10.88
C CYS A 255 -16.53 8.30 -9.88
N LYS A 256 -16.31 9.47 -9.29
CA LYS A 256 -17.33 10.20 -8.51
C LYS A 256 -18.19 11.00 -9.48
N PRO A 257 -19.51 10.72 -9.59
CA PRO A 257 -20.40 11.44 -10.53
C PRO A 257 -20.61 12.91 -10.17
#